data_8e83f21219217b05244c1f3c2b41b883
#
_entry.id   8e83f21219217b05244c1f3c2b41b883
#
_cell.length_a   1.000
_cell.length_b   1.000
_cell.length_c   1.000
_cell.angle_alpha   90.00
_cell.angle_beta   90.00
_cell.angle_gamma   90.00
#
_symmetry.space_group_name_H-M   'P 1'
#
loop_
_entity.id
_entity.type
_entity.pdbx_description
1 polymer ?
#
loop_
_entity_poly.entity_id
_entity_poly.type
_entity_poly.pdbx_seq_one_letter_code
_entity_poly.pdbx_strand_id
1 'polypeptide(L)'
;NMVLLWMCIKFIADGSSVFLVLFIGSMIFTGLTLFAQNGCNRKTVSAFLSVIIVIAALITFCGYSIYRTRLGGYNEFDMYGDEASFLNNKIHVSSFQIMTVVVLLGLLGAIIDTALSVSSAVFQIYASNPSLAEKELRKSGNNIGRDILGTTVNTLFFAGIGESLLLFMMCQYYRYDMSALLNSKAFIQQLFVMIIANLGCICILPVSARVSAWIYKAP
;
A
#
# COMPACT_ATOMS: atom_id res chain seq x y z
N ASN A 1 16.81 -0.37 1.36
CA ASN A 1 15.47 -0.64 0.79
C ASN A 1 15.53 -0.93 -0.72
N MET A 2 16.32 -0.21 -1.53
CA MET A 2 16.46 -0.46 -2.98
C MET A 2 17.00 -1.86 -3.30
N VAL A 3 18.01 -2.34 -2.56
CA VAL A 3 18.57 -3.69 -2.74
C VAL A 3 17.52 -4.77 -2.48
N LEU A 4 16.69 -4.59 -1.45
CA LEU A 4 15.64 -5.52 -1.09
C LEU A 4 14.55 -5.57 -2.18
N LEU A 5 14.18 -4.41 -2.72
CA LEU A 5 13.24 -4.30 -3.82
C LEU A 5 13.77 -5.01 -5.08
N TRP A 6 15.04 -4.81 -5.40
CA TRP A 6 15.72 -5.51 -6.49
C TRP A 6 15.75 -7.04 -6.29
N MET A 7 16.02 -7.51 -5.06
CA MET A 7 15.95 -8.94 -4.73
C MET A 7 14.54 -9.50 -4.91
N CYS A 8 13.50 -8.80 -4.45
CA CYS A 8 12.11 -9.24 -4.65
C CYS A 8 11.78 -9.37 -6.15
N ILE A 9 12.15 -8.37 -6.95
CA ILE A 9 11.94 -8.41 -8.41
C ILE A 9 12.66 -9.62 -9.03
N LYS A 10 13.90 -9.90 -8.61
CA LYS A 10 14.66 -11.06 -9.09
C LYS A 10 13.99 -12.39 -8.76
N PHE A 11 13.53 -12.57 -7.51
CA PHE A 11 12.80 -13.78 -7.10
C PHE A 11 11.48 -13.96 -7.86
N ILE A 12 10.78 -12.86 -8.16
CA ILE A 12 9.57 -12.89 -8.99
C ILE A 12 9.92 -13.32 -10.42
N ALA A 13 10.99 -12.79 -10.99
CA ALA A 13 11.45 -13.14 -12.34
C ALA A 13 11.90 -14.60 -12.44
N ASP A 14 12.46 -15.17 -11.39
CA ASP A 14 12.89 -16.59 -11.30
C ASP A 14 11.70 -17.57 -11.15
N GLY A 15 10.45 -17.10 -11.19
CA GLY A 15 9.24 -17.94 -11.18
C GLY A 15 8.71 -18.30 -9.81
N SER A 16 9.16 -17.64 -8.74
CA SER A 16 8.62 -17.83 -7.40
C SER A 16 7.18 -17.30 -7.30
N SER A 17 6.40 -17.83 -6.35
CA SER A 17 5.04 -17.37 -6.09
C SER A 17 5.04 -15.87 -5.73
N VAL A 18 4.50 -15.04 -6.63
CA VAL A 18 4.51 -13.58 -6.50
C VAL A 18 3.87 -13.12 -5.19
N PHE A 19 2.74 -13.71 -4.80
CA PHE A 19 2.05 -13.36 -3.56
C PHE A 19 2.89 -13.64 -2.31
N LEU A 20 3.64 -14.75 -2.31
CA LEU A 20 4.50 -15.13 -1.19
C LEU A 20 5.73 -14.19 -1.12
N VAL A 21 6.35 -13.91 -2.26
CA VAL A 21 7.49 -12.97 -2.33
C VAL A 21 7.07 -11.57 -1.90
N LEU A 22 5.88 -11.11 -2.34
CA LEU A 22 5.33 -9.81 -1.92
C LEU A 22 5.05 -9.77 -0.42
N PHE A 23 4.45 -10.81 0.14
CA PHE A 23 4.17 -10.85 1.59
C PHE A 23 5.44 -10.84 2.41
N ILE A 24 6.40 -11.71 2.11
CA ILE A 24 7.70 -11.77 2.81
C ILE A 24 8.49 -10.47 2.57
N GLY A 25 8.56 -10.00 1.33
CA GLY A 25 9.27 -8.78 0.98
C GLY A 25 8.71 -7.55 1.68
N SER A 26 7.38 -7.41 1.72
CA SER A 26 6.72 -6.32 2.45
C SER A 26 6.95 -6.41 3.96
N MET A 27 6.98 -7.61 4.53
CA MET A 27 7.27 -7.84 5.95
C MET A 27 8.70 -7.43 6.30
N ILE A 28 9.69 -7.85 5.50
CA ILE A 28 11.10 -7.47 5.70
C ILE A 28 11.28 -5.97 5.48
N PHE A 29 10.69 -5.40 4.43
CA PHE A 29 10.76 -3.98 4.13
C PHE A 29 10.18 -3.13 5.27
N THR A 30 8.99 -3.49 5.76
CA THR A 30 8.33 -2.81 6.89
C THR A 30 9.17 -2.92 8.16
N GLY A 31 9.70 -4.11 8.45
CA GLY A 31 10.58 -4.34 9.60
C GLY A 31 11.82 -3.45 9.54
N LEU A 32 12.56 -3.52 8.44
CA LEU A 32 13.76 -2.69 8.26
C LEU A 32 13.46 -1.20 8.38
N THR A 33 12.38 -0.72 7.75
CA THR A 33 12.01 0.70 7.79
C THR A 33 11.64 1.14 9.20
N LEU A 34 10.75 0.42 9.87
CA LEU A 34 10.27 0.79 11.20
C LEU A 34 11.35 0.68 12.28
N PHE A 35 12.10 -0.43 12.30
CA PHE A 35 13.13 -0.65 13.33
C PHE A 35 14.37 0.21 13.11
N ALA A 36 14.76 0.47 11.85
CA ALA A 36 15.89 1.36 11.57
C ALA A 36 15.60 2.83 11.91
N GLN A 37 14.37 3.30 11.69
CA GLN A 37 14.00 4.69 11.96
C GLN A 37 13.65 4.97 13.42
N ASN A 38 12.98 4.04 14.10
CA ASN A 38 12.37 4.28 15.40
C ASN A 38 12.94 3.41 16.53
N GLY A 39 13.87 2.50 16.21
CA GLY A 39 14.39 1.53 17.17
C GLY A 39 13.37 0.47 17.59
N CYS A 40 13.80 -0.45 18.46
CA CYS A 40 12.98 -1.55 18.94
C CYS A 40 12.18 -1.13 20.19
N ASN A 41 11.04 -0.45 19.96
CA ASN A 41 10.15 0.05 21.01
C ASN A 41 8.76 -0.60 20.89
N ARG A 42 7.96 -0.61 21.98
CA ARG A 42 6.58 -1.14 21.96
C ARG A 42 5.71 -0.47 20.87
N LYS A 43 5.92 0.83 20.59
CA LYS A 43 5.22 1.55 19.51
C LYS A 43 5.57 1.00 18.13
N THR A 44 6.84 0.69 17.88
CA THR A 44 7.32 0.15 16.62
C THR A 44 6.80 -1.27 16.38
N VAL A 45 6.79 -2.10 17.43
CA VAL A 45 6.25 -3.46 17.38
C VAL A 45 4.74 -3.43 17.10
N SER A 46 3.98 -2.53 17.73
CA SER A 46 2.54 -2.41 17.49
C SER A 46 2.23 -1.93 16.07
N ALA A 47 2.99 -0.98 15.54
CA ALA A 47 2.87 -0.54 14.16
C ALA A 47 3.20 -1.69 13.19
N PHE A 48 4.29 -2.40 13.41
CA PHE A 48 4.71 -3.54 12.59
C PHE A 48 3.65 -4.64 12.50
N LEU A 49 3.10 -5.07 13.64
CA LEU A 49 2.04 -6.08 13.67
C LEU A 49 0.77 -5.61 12.93
N SER A 50 0.41 -4.33 13.11
CA SER A 50 -0.75 -3.75 12.44
C SER A 50 -0.57 -3.74 10.91
N VAL A 51 0.61 -3.37 10.44
CA VAL A 51 0.94 -3.34 9.01
C VAL A 51 0.87 -4.75 8.42
N ILE A 52 1.43 -5.76 9.09
CA ILE A 52 1.39 -7.16 8.60
C ILE A 52 -0.06 -7.63 8.43
N ILE A 53 -0.92 -7.38 9.41
CA ILE A 53 -2.34 -7.80 9.37
C ILE A 53 -3.03 -7.15 8.16
N VAL A 54 -2.83 -5.85 7.96
CA VAL A 54 -3.49 -5.12 6.87
C VAL A 54 -2.93 -5.51 5.51
N ILE A 55 -1.61 -5.69 5.38
CA ILE A 55 -1.01 -6.15 4.13
C ILE A 55 -1.53 -7.54 3.75
N ALA A 56 -1.61 -8.48 4.68
CA ALA A 56 -2.18 -9.80 4.40
C ALA A 56 -3.63 -9.72 3.89
N ALA A 57 -4.46 -8.85 4.52
CA ALA A 57 -5.83 -8.62 4.08
C ALA A 57 -5.88 -7.95 2.69
N LEU A 58 -5.00 -6.97 2.43
CA LEU A 58 -4.94 -6.28 1.14
C LEU A 58 -4.43 -7.16 0.01
N ILE A 59 -3.45 -8.02 0.24
CA ILE A 59 -2.98 -8.99 -0.76
C ILE A 59 -4.13 -9.87 -1.23
N THR A 60 -4.92 -10.41 -0.29
CA THR A 60 -6.07 -11.27 -0.62
C THR A 60 -7.17 -10.49 -1.33
N PHE A 61 -7.47 -9.28 -0.87
CA PHE A 61 -8.48 -8.41 -1.47
C PHE A 61 -8.09 -7.93 -2.87
N CYS A 62 -6.85 -7.46 -3.05
CA CYS A 62 -6.33 -7.04 -4.35
C CYS A 62 -6.28 -8.20 -5.34
N GLY A 63 -5.76 -9.34 -4.93
CA GLY A 63 -5.70 -10.52 -5.79
C GLY A 63 -7.09 -10.94 -6.27
N TYR A 64 -8.09 -10.97 -5.37
CA TYR A 64 -9.48 -11.26 -5.73
C TYR A 64 -10.08 -10.19 -6.66
N SER A 65 -9.89 -8.91 -6.34
CA SER A 65 -10.43 -7.80 -7.14
C SER A 65 -9.84 -7.77 -8.54
N ILE A 66 -8.52 -7.89 -8.69
CA ILE A 66 -7.83 -7.91 -9.98
C ILE A 66 -8.27 -9.12 -10.80
N TYR A 67 -8.43 -10.29 -10.18
CA TYR A 67 -8.94 -11.48 -10.86
C TYR A 67 -10.37 -11.27 -11.40
N ARG A 68 -11.25 -10.65 -10.63
CA ARG A 68 -12.65 -10.38 -10.99
C ARG A 68 -12.78 -9.30 -12.07
N THR A 69 -11.99 -8.26 -12.00
CA THR A 69 -12.05 -7.12 -12.94
C THR A 69 -11.26 -7.37 -14.22
N ARG A 70 -10.45 -8.42 -14.27
CA ARG A 70 -9.52 -8.73 -15.38
C ARG A 70 -8.58 -7.57 -15.71
N LEU A 71 -8.27 -6.72 -14.73
CA LEU A 71 -7.30 -5.65 -14.87
C LEU A 71 -5.89 -6.26 -14.90
N GLY A 72 -5.28 -6.31 -16.07
CA GLY A 72 -3.88 -6.74 -16.21
C GLY A 72 -2.92 -5.58 -15.92
N GLY A 73 -1.66 -5.89 -15.59
CA GLY A 73 -0.61 -4.89 -15.33
C GLY A 73 -0.11 -4.13 -16.55
N TYR A 74 -0.51 -4.54 -17.76
CA TYR A 74 -0.15 -3.87 -18.99
C TYR A 74 -1.31 -3.01 -19.48
N ASN A 75 -1.00 -1.81 -19.94
CA ASN A 75 -1.97 -0.91 -20.57
C ASN A 75 -1.65 -0.72 -22.07
N GLU A 76 -2.51 0.02 -22.75
CA GLU A 76 -2.40 0.26 -24.19
C GLU A 76 -1.12 1.03 -24.56
N PHE A 77 -0.60 1.84 -23.63
CA PHE A 77 0.61 2.63 -23.84
C PHE A 77 1.90 1.81 -23.66
N ASP A 78 1.89 0.83 -22.77
CA ASP A 78 3.02 -0.08 -22.55
C ASP A 78 3.21 -1.05 -23.74
N MET A 79 2.15 -1.30 -24.52
CA MET A 79 2.22 -2.21 -25.67
C MET A 79 2.94 -1.66 -26.90
N TYR A 80 3.17 -0.35 -26.95
CA TYR A 80 3.87 0.29 -28.08
C TYR A 80 5.39 0.37 -27.91
N GLY A 81 5.94 -0.09 -26.80
CA GLY A 81 7.37 -0.12 -26.54
C GLY A 81 7.99 -1.50 -26.69
N ASP A 82 9.33 -1.55 -26.80
CA ASP A 82 10.12 -2.79 -26.79
C ASP A 82 9.93 -3.61 -25.49
N GLU A 83 9.33 -3.01 -24.46
CA GLU A 83 9.03 -3.60 -23.17
C GLU A 83 8.05 -4.77 -23.27
N ALA A 84 7.06 -4.72 -24.17
CA ALA A 84 6.11 -5.80 -24.39
C ALA A 84 6.81 -7.07 -24.93
N SER A 85 7.81 -6.91 -25.78
CA SER A 85 8.62 -8.00 -26.33
C SER A 85 9.54 -8.62 -25.29
N PHE A 86 10.05 -7.81 -24.36
CA PHE A 86 10.93 -8.24 -23.29
C PHE A 86 10.21 -9.12 -22.27
N LEU A 87 8.99 -8.73 -21.90
CA LEU A 87 8.18 -9.44 -20.93
C LEU A 87 7.62 -10.76 -21.47
N ASN A 88 7.31 -10.82 -22.76
CA ASN A 88 6.72 -12.01 -23.36
C ASN A 88 7.73 -13.18 -23.55
N ASN A 89 9.03 -12.89 -23.60
CA ASN A 89 10.05 -13.89 -23.93
C ASN A 89 10.88 -14.42 -22.75
N LYS A 90 10.87 -13.75 -21.58
CA LYS A 90 11.80 -14.10 -20.48
C LYS A 90 11.18 -14.18 -19.08
N ILE A 91 9.98 -13.66 -18.86
CA ILE A 91 9.40 -13.58 -17.51
C ILE A 91 8.07 -14.31 -17.47
N HIS A 92 7.99 -15.42 -16.73
CA HIS A 92 6.78 -16.20 -16.51
C HIS A 92 5.84 -15.56 -15.45
N VAL A 93 5.62 -14.26 -15.54
CA VAL A 93 4.76 -13.53 -14.59
C VAL A 93 3.47 -13.12 -15.30
N SER A 94 2.33 -13.46 -14.69
CA SER A 94 1.05 -13.05 -15.26
C SER A 94 0.82 -11.54 -15.06
N SER A 95 0.15 -10.94 -16.05
CA SER A 95 -0.25 -9.53 -16.00
C SER A 95 -1.00 -9.13 -14.71
N PHE A 96 -1.78 -10.07 -14.12
CA PHE A 96 -2.47 -9.87 -12.85
C PHE A 96 -1.50 -9.73 -11.67
N GLN A 97 -0.43 -10.50 -11.68
CA GLN A 97 0.57 -10.48 -10.63
C GLN A 97 1.33 -9.16 -10.64
N ILE A 98 1.66 -8.63 -11.81
CA ILE A 98 2.33 -7.33 -11.95
C ILE A 98 1.45 -6.22 -11.37
N MET A 99 0.16 -6.20 -11.71
CA MET A 99 -0.77 -5.20 -11.15
C MET A 99 -0.84 -5.27 -9.63
N THR A 100 -0.86 -6.47 -9.05
CA THR A 100 -0.84 -6.64 -7.59
C THR A 100 0.45 -6.09 -6.97
N VAL A 101 1.61 -6.32 -7.61
CA VAL A 101 2.91 -5.77 -7.17
C VAL A 101 2.87 -4.25 -7.15
N VAL A 102 2.44 -3.63 -8.25
CA VAL A 102 2.38 -2.16 -8.40
C VAL A 102 1.49 -1.54 -7.32
N VAL A 103 0.27 -2.07 -7.15
CA VAL A 103 -0.66 -1.58 -6.12
C VAL A 103 -0.05 -1.68 -4.72
N LEU A 104 0.48 -2.84 -4.35
CA LEU A 104 0.99 -3.07 -2.99
C LEU A 104 2.24 -2.25 -2.69
N LEU A 105 3.17 -2.14 -3.63
CA LEU A 105 4.37 -1.33 -3.43
C LEU A 105 4.03 0.16 -3.30
N GLY A 106 3.11 0.66 -4.13
CA GLY A 106 2.68 2.06 -4.08
C GLY A 106 2.03 2.47 -2.76
N LEU A 107 1.29 1.57 -2.12
CA LEU A 107 0.58 1.88 -0.87
C LEU A 107 1.38 1.56 0.41
N LEU A 108 2.45 0.76 0.32
CA LEU A 108 3.22 0.30 1.48
C LEU A 108 3.72 1.46 2.35
N GLY A 109 4.32 2.48 1.74
CA GLY A 109 4.83 3.66 2.45
C GLY A 109 3.74 4.35 3.26
N ALA A 110 2.60 4.65 2.64
CA ALA A 110 1.50 5.33 3.30
C ALA A 110 0.88 4.52 4.46
N ILE A 111 0.79 3.19 4.31
CA ILE A 111 0.32 2.30 5.39
C ILE A 111 1.29 2.30 6.56
N ILE A 112 2.61 2.22 6.31
CA ILE A 112 3.64 2.24 7.35
C ILE A 112 3.59 3.56 8.13
N ASP A 113 3.53 4.70 7.43
CA ASP A 113 3.50 6.02 8.04
C ASP A 113 2.24 6.24 8.87
N THR A 114 1.08 5.82 8.35
CA THR A 114 -0.20 5.90 9.09
C THR A 114 -0.18 5.01 10.32
N ALA A 115 0.30 3.77 10.21
CA ALA A 115 0.39 2.84 11.33
C ALA A 115 1.28 3.37 12.45
N LEU A 116 2.45 3.91 12.08
CA LEU A 116 3.40 4.47 13.02
C LEU A 116 2.85 5.72 13.72
N SER A 117 2.20 6.60 12.96
CA SER A 117 1.59 7.83 13.50
C SER A 117 0.49 7.51 14.50
N VAL A 118 -0.42 6.60 14.17
CA VAL A 118 -1.50 6.16 15.08
C VAL A 118 -0.92 5.45 16.31
N SER A 119 0.04 4.54 16.12
CA SER A 119 0.69 3.85 17.24
C SER A 119 1.43 4.81 18.18
N SER A 120 2.11 5.82 17.62
CA SER A 120 2.79 6.85 18.39
C SER A 120 1.81 7.73 19.18
N ALA A 121 0.68 8.09 18.58
CA ALA A 121 -0.39 8.84 19.26
C ALA A 121 -0.99 8.04 20.43
N VAL A 122 -1.30 6.76 20.21
CA VAL A 122 -1.82 5.87 21.27
C VAL A 122 -0.78 5.73 22.40
N PHE A 123 0.51 5.63 22.08
CA PHE A 123 1.58 5.59 23.07
C PHE A 123 1.62 6.88 23.93
N GLN A 124 1.52 8.05 23.32
CA GLN A 124 1.53 9.32 24.05
C GLN A 124 0.34 9.45 25.01
N ILE A 125 -0.86 9.03 24.58
CA ILE A 125 -2.05 9.02 25.43
C ILE A 125 -1.84 8.05 26.61
N TYR A 126 -1.33 6.86 26.37
CA TYR A 126 -1.04 5.89 27.41
C TYR A 126 0.02 6.41 28.40
N ALA A 127 1.09 7.04 27.90
CA ALA A 127 2.14 7.62 28.75
C ALA A 127 1.62 8.77 29.63
N SER A 128 0.66 9.56 29.11
CA SER A 128 0.03 10.65 29.88
C SER A 128 -0.96 10.15 30.95
N ASN A 129 -1.66 9.05 30.69
CA ASN A 129 -2.61 8.45 31.63
C ASN A 129 -2.61 6.91 31.53
N PRO A 130 -1.73 6.22 32.26
CA PRO A 130 -1.65 4.76 32.24
C PRO A 130 -2.89 4.02 32.79
N SER A 131 -3.76 4.74 33.54
CA SER A 131 -4.98 4.16 34.13
C SER A 131 -6.15 3.99 33.16
N LEU A 132 -6.08 4.62 31.96
CA LEU A 132 -7.14 4.53 30.96
C LEU A 132 -7.46 3.08 30.59
N ALA A 133 -8.76 2.77 30.44
CA ALA A 133 -9.19 1.47 29.95
C ALA A 133 -8.78 1.26 28.48
N GLU A 134 -8.53 0.01 28.09
CA GLU A 134 -8.16 -0.34 26.70
C GLU A 134 -9.16 0.23 25.67
N LYS A 135 -10.46 0.17 26.00
CA LYS A 135 -11.53 0.67 25.12
C LYS A 135 -11.43 2.19 24.89
N GLU A 136 -11.08 2.94 25.93
CA GLU A 136 -10.92 4.40 25.85
C GLU A 136 -9.66 4.76 25.06
N LEU A 137 -8.56 4.05 25.32
CA LEU A 137 -7.31 4.21 24.60
C LEU A 137 -7.49 3.96 23.09
N ARG A 138 -8.21 2.89 22.73
CA ARG A 138 -8.57 2.59 21.33
C ARG A 138 -9.46 3.67 20.71
N LYS A 139 -10.46 4.19 21.46
CA LYS A 139 -11.34 5.26 20.98
C LYS A 139 -10.55 6.53 20.70
N SER A 140 -9.67 6.92 21.61
CA SER A 140 -8.80 8.09 21.44
C SER A 140 -7.84 7.92 20.25
N GLY A 141 -7.24 6.73 20.10
CA GLY A 141 -6.40 6.41 18.94
C GLY A 141 -7.14 6.52 17.62
N ASN A 142 -8.38 6.04 17.54
CA ASN A 142 -9.21 6.18 16.35
C ASN A 142 -9.58 7.64 16.05
N ASN A 143 -9.83 8.47 17.06
CA ASN A 143 -10.15 9.88 16.83
C ASN A 143 -8.95 10.62 16.24
N ILE A 144 -7.77 10.48 16.84
CA ILE A 144 -6.54 11.09 16.30
C ILE A 144 -6.21 10.53 14.92
N GLY A 145 -6.39 9.21 14.75
CA GLY A 145 -6.17 8.56 13.47
C GLY A 145 -7.04 9.12 12.35
N ARG A 146 -8.27 9.56 12.62
CA ARG A 146 -9.13 10.19 11.60
C ARG A 146 -8.57 11.52 11.09
N ASP A 147 -7.96 12.31 11.97
CA ASP A 147 -7.33 13.58 11.57
C ASP A 147 -6.11 13.31 10.68
N ILE A 148 -5.29 12.32 11.05
CA ILE A 148 -4.16 11.86 10.24
C ILE A 148 -4.64 11.32 8.89
N LEU A 149 -5.72 10.54 8.88
CA LEU A 149 -6.27 9.95 7.67
C LEU A 149 -6.65 11.02 6.63
N GLY A 150 -7.28 12.11 7.07
CA GLY A 150 -7.70 13.19 6.17
C GLY A 150 -6.53 13.77 5.36
N THR A 151 -5.40 14.01 6.01
CA THR A 151 -4.19 14.51 5.35
C THR A 151 -3.54 13.45 4.44
N THR A 152 -3.47 12.20 4.91
CA THR A 152 -2.88 11.10 4.15
C THR A 152 -3.66 10.80 2.88
N VAL A 153 -5.00 10.72 2.95
CA VAL A 153 -5.87 10.49 1.79
C VAL A 153 -5.72 11.60 0.75
N ASN A 154 -5.67 12.87 1.19
CA ASN A 154 -5.44 13.98 0.27
C ASN A 154 -4.08 13.88 -0.41
N THR A 155 -3.02 13.56 0.34
CA THR A 155 -1.67 13.40 -0.22
C THR A 155 -1.61 12.28 -1.26
N LEU A 156 -2.21 11.12 -0.97
CA LEU A 156 -2.29 10.00 -1.91
C LEU A 156 -3.11 10.34 -3.16
N PHE A 157 -4.20 11.08 -3.00
CA PHE A 157 -5.01 11.52 -4.12
C PHE A 157 -4.23 12.43 -5.06
N PHE A 158 -3.55 13.45 -4.53
CA PHE A 158 -2.73 14.36 -5.34
C PHE A 158 -1.49 13.68 -5.93
N ALA A 159 -0.87 12.73 -5.22
CA ALA A 159 0.21 11.92 -5.76
C ALA A 159 -0.27 11.09 -6.97
N GLY A 160 -1.43 10.44 -6.87
CA GLY A 160 -2.01 9.69 -7.98
C GLY A 160 -2.37 10.56 -9.19
N ILE A 161 -2.86 11.79 -8.97
CA ILE A 161 -3.06 12.75 -10.07
C ILE A 161 -1.70 13.10 -10.70
N GLY A 162 -0.67 13.35 -9.90
CA GLY A 162 0.68 13.64 -10.37
C GLY A 162 1.27 12.52 -11.23
N GLU A 163 1.09 11.27 -10.81
CA GLU A 163 1.50 10.09 -11.59
C GLU A 163 0.74 9.98 -12.92
N SER A 164 -0.54 10.39 -12.93
CA SER A 164 -1.39 10.37 -14.13
C SER A 164 -1.11 11.54 -15.09
N LEU A 165 -0.32 12.53 -14.70
CA LEU A 165 -0.11 13.76 -15.48
C LEU A 165 0.42 13.47 -16.89
N LEU A 166 1.38 12.55 -17.00
CA LEU A 166 1.94 12.15 -18.28
C LEU A 166 0.87 11.53 -19.20
N LEU A 167 0.00 10.69 -18.64
CA LEU A 167 -1.13 10.10 -19.38
C LEU A 167 -2.05 11.18 -19.92
N PHE A 168 -2.43 12.17 -19.11
CA PHE A 168 -3.26 13.30 -19.55
C PHE A 168 -2.57 14.13 -20.64
N MET A 169 -1.27 14.40 -20.50
CA MET A 169 -0.50 15.12 -21.50
C MET A 169 -0.43 14.39 -22.84
N MET A 170 -0.22 13.07 -22.81
CA MET A 170 -0.25 12.24 -24.02
C MET A 170 -1.62 12.27 -24.71
N CYS A 171 -2.69 12.12 -23.94
CA CYS A 171 -4.04 12.20 -24.47
C CYS A 171 -4.32 13.55 -25.11
N GLN A 172 -3.89 14.64 -24.49
CA GLN A 172 -4.02 15.98 -25.06
C GLN A 172 -3.22 16.14 -26.36
N TYR A 173 -1.99 15.64 -26.38
CA TYR A 173 -1.12 15.71 -27.57
C TYR A 173 -1.71 14.96 -28.76
N TYR A 174 -2.21 13.73 -28.53
CA TYR A 174 -2.83 12.90 -29.57
C TYR A 174 -4.31 13.25 -29.83
N ARG A 175 -4.86 14.28 -29.19
CA ARG A 175 -6.25 14.75 -29.33
C ARG A 175 -7.27 13.63 -29.10
N TYR A 176 -7.05 12.78 -28.11
CA TYR A 176 -8.06 11.80 -27.70
C TYR A 176 -9.26 12.48 -27.08
N ASP A 177 -10.46 12.01 -27.43
CA ASP A 177 -11.69 12.47 -26.80
C ASP A 177 -11.72 12.09 -25.32
N MET A 178 -12.33 12.92 -24.48
CA MET A 178 -12.48 12.65 -23.04
C MET A 178 -13.17 11.30 -22.79
N SER A 179 -14.12 10.91 -23.62
CA SER A 179 -14.78 9.60 -23.54
C SER A 179 -13.81 8.44 -23.78
N ALA A 180 -12.89 8.56 -24.72
CA ALA A 180 -11.87 7.57 -24.98
C ALA A 180 -10.88 7.47 -23.82
N LEU A 181 -10.46 8.60 -23.24
CA LEU A 181 -9.59 8.64 -22.06
C LEU A 181 -10.22 7.93 -20.85
N LEU A 182 -11.47 8.28 -20.51
CA LEU A 182 -12.17 7.68 -19.37
C LEU A 182 -12.42 6.17 -19.51
N ASN A 183 -12.53 5.69 -20.76
CA ASN A 183 -12.67 4.26 -21.07
C ASN A 183 -11.33 3.56 -21.31
N SER A 184 -10.20 4.28 -21.26
CA SER A 184 -8.90 3.67 -21.46
C SER A 184 -8.53 2.76 -20.27
N LYS A 185 -7.87 1.65 -20.58
CA LYS A 185 -7.41 0.71 -19.56
C LYS A 185 -6.39 1.38 -18.61
N ALA A 186 -5.53 2.25 -19.13
CA ALA A 186 -4.53 2.99 -18.35
C ALA A 186 -5.19 3.87 -17.29
N PHE A 187 -6.24 4.61 -17.64
CA PHE A 187 -6.99 5.45 -16.69
C PHE A 187 -7.67 4.61 -15.61
N ILE A 188 -8.34 3.53 -16.00
CA ILE A 188 -9.00 2.62 -15.06
C ILE A 188 -8.00 1.97 -14.09
N GLN A 189 -6.83 1.55 -14.58
CA GLN A 189 -5.76 1.01 -13.74
C GLN A 189 -5.29 2.02 -12.70
N GLN A 190 -5.01 3.25 -13.11
CA GLN A 190 -4.56 4.30 -12.20
C GLN A 190 -5.61 4.64 -11.14
N LEU A 191 -6.87 4.74 -11.56
CA LEU A 191 -7.99 4.96 -10.64
C LEU A 191 -8.09 3.81 -9.63
N PHE A 192 -7.93 2.57 -10.07
CA PHE A 192 -7.95 1.38 -9.20
C PHE A 192 -6.82 1.43 -8.16
N VAL A 193 -5.59 1.76 -8.57
CA VAL A 193 -4.45 1.92 -7.64
C VAL A 193 -4.76 2.96 -6.57
N MET A 194 -5.28 4.13 -6.97
CA MET A 194 -5.65 5.20 -6.04
C MET A 194 -6.74 4.77 -5.04
N ILE A 195 -7.78 4.09 -5.50
CA ILE A 195 -8.85 3.60 -4.63
C ILE A 195 -8.32 2.59 -3.61
N ILE A 196 -7.53 1.61 -4.05
CA ILE A 196 -6.98 0.58 -3.16
C ILE A 196 -6.00 1.18 -2.15
N ALA A 197 -5.16 2.14 -2.56
CA ALA A 197 -4.25 2.82 -1.66
C ALA A 197 -5.00 3.55 -0.53
N ASN A 198 -6.06 4.28 -0.88
CA ASN A 198 -6.90 4.97 0.11
C ASN A 198 -7.66 3.98 1.02
N LEU A 199 -8.18 2.88 0.48
CA LEU A 199 -8.80 1.81 1.28
C LEU A 199 -7.80 1.21 2.28
N GLY A 200 -6.55 0.98 1.86
CA GLY A 200 -5.48 0.51 2.73
C GLY A 200 -5.25 1.44 3.93
N CYS A 201 -5.19 2.75 3.69
CA CYS A 201 -5.04 3.74 4.74
C CYS A 201 -6.26 3.84 5.68
N ILE A 202 -7.47 3.63 5.16
CA ILE A 202 -8.68 3.57 5.98
C ILE A 202 -8.67 2.32 6.88
N CYS A 203 -8.25 1.17 6.34
CA CYS A 203 -8.22 -0.09 7.08
C CYS A 203 -7.14 -0.13 8.17
N ILE A 204 -5.97 0.46 7.93
CA ILE A 204 -4.86 0.42 8.89
C ILE A 204 -5.20 1.17 10.19
N LEU A 205 -6.00 2.23 10.13
CA LEU A 205 -6.34 3.06 11.28
C LEU A 205 -6.98 2.27 12.43
N PRO A 206 -8.14 1.57 12.23
CA PRO A 206 -8.76 0.83 13.33
C PRO A 206 -7.94 -0.38 13.77
N VAL A 207 -7.15 -0.96 12.88
CA VAL A 207 -6.27 -2.09 13.21
C VAL A 207 -5.12 -1.60 14.08
N SER A 208 -4.43 -0.52 13.69
CA SER A 208 -3.32 0.05 14.44
C SER A 208 -3.75 0.55 15.82
N ALA A 209 -4.89 1.24 15.91
CA ALA A 209 -5.43 1.68 17.20
C ALA A 209 -5.77 0.52 18.14
N ARG A 210 -6.31 -0.60 17.60
CA ARG A 210 -6.65 -1.78 18.39
C ARG A 210 -5.40 -2.54 18.83
N VAL A 211 -4.47 -2.82 17.93
CA VAL A 211 -3.23 -3.54 18.23
C VAL A 211 -2.36 -2.76 19.22
N SER A 212 -2.25 -1.44 19.04
CA SER A 212 -1.50 -0.59 19.96
C SER A 212 -2.12 -0.58 21.37
N ALA A 213 -3.43 -0.42 21.47
CA ALA A 213 -4.12 -0.43 22.77
C ALA A 213 -3.96 -1.78 23.48
N TRP A 214 -4.00 -2.88 22.74
CA TRP A 214 -3.79 -4.22 23.28
C TRP A 214 -2.35 -4.40 23.79
N ILE A 215 -1.33 -4.03 23.01
CA ILE A 215 0.09 -4.19 23.39
C ILE A 215 0.45 -3.36 24.62
N TYR A 216 -0.12 -2.15 24.77
CA TYR A 216 0.18 -1.32 25.94
C TYR A 216 -0.53 -1.77 27.21
N LYS A 217 -1.65 -2.48 27.09
CA LYS A 217 -2.39 -3.05 28.22
C LYS A 217 -2.10 -4.53 28.47
N ALA A 218 -1.38 -5.19 27.59
CA ALA A 218 -0.88 -6.53 27.85
C ALA A 218 0.07 -6.53 29.06
N PRO A 219 -0.07 -7.50 29.99
CA PRO A 219 0.74 -7.61 31.20
C PRO A 219 2.24 -7.79 30.92
#